data_368557c38bca90fe66f7844fa9d53137
#
_entry.id   368557c38bca90fe66f7844fa9d53137
#
_cell.length_a   1.000
_cell.length_b   1.000
_cell.length_c   1.000
_cell.angle_alpha   90.00
_cell.angle_beta   90.00
_cell.angle_gamma   90.00
#
_symmetry.space_group_name_H-M   'P 1'
#
loop_
_entity.id
_entity.type
_entity.pdbx_description
1 polymer ?
#
loop_
_entity_poly.entity_id
_entity_poly.type
_entity_poly.pdbx_seq_one_letter_code
_entity_poly.pdbx_strand_id
1 'polypeptide(L)'
;GSYEITALLKLTSLHKVKGIEYDHYLNLDKFVNLLNVNRQGLFISENSYSLKNVEKFYNFKREGDVQKGDVSQDYYSEWVETQDQHYLDEIESYNKQDCRSTFELHKWLLEIKPPETSWFVPYKKDEDMQLRDWEVDMITYQEKVEKSNIQDAKLKQLMSDIIGFYNREDKPSWREFFDRRSKSDEELID
;
A
#
# COMPACT_ATOMS: atom_id res chain seq x y z
N GLY A 1 3.81 4.09 -4.85
CA GLY A 1 5.18 4.05 -4.28
C GLY A 1 5.22 3.43 -2.90
N SER A 2 6.34 3.53 -2.21
CA SER A 2 6.46 3.04 -0.83
C SER A 2 5.61 3.83 0.17
N TYR A 3 5.33 5.09 -0.17
CA TYR A 3 4.52 5.98 0.67
C TYR A 3 3.11 5.44 0.92
N GLU A 4 2.41 4.98 -0.12
CA GLU A 4 1.03 4.48 -0.01
C GLU A 4 0.98 3.23 0.88
N ILE A 5 1.97 2.36 0.75
CA ILE A 5 2.09 1.16 1.59
C ILE A 5 2.25 1.56 3.06
N THR A 6 3.17 2.49 3.34
CA THR A 6 3.41 2.98 4.71
C THR A 6 2.20 3.73 5.26
N ALA A 7 1.53 4.57 4.45
CA ALA A 7 0.34 5.30 4.85
C ALA A 7 -0.82 4.36 5.18
N LEU A 8 -1.08 3.35 4.34
CA LEU A 8 -2.09 2.33 4.59
C LEU A 8 -1.79 1.54 5.86
N LEU A 9 -0.53 1.16 6.11
CA LEU A 9 -0.13 0.48 7.34
C LEU A 9 -0.43 1.33 8.57
N LYS A 10 -0.07 2.62 8.53
CA LYS A 10 -0.36 3.56 9.64
C LYS A 10 -1.86 3.72 9.87
N LEU A 11 -2.64 3.89 8.81
CA LEU A 11 -4.09 4.08 8.91
C LEU A 11 -4.80 2.81 9.43
N THR A 12 -4.46 1.63 8.92
CA THR A 12 -5.04 0.37 9.39
C THR A 12 -4.72 0.12 10.86
N SER A 13 -3.49 0.46 11.30
CA SER A 13 -3.06 0.32 12.68
C SER A 13 -3.75 1.34 13.60
N LEU A 14 -3.80 2.62 13.19
CA LEU A 14 -4.40 3.70 13.96
C LEU A 14 -5.90 3.48 14.18
N HIS A 15 -6.61 3.13 13.11
CA HIS A 15 -8.06 2.95 13.15
C HIS A 15 -8.51 1.52 13.46
N LYS A 16 -7.56 0.58 13.59
CA LYS A 16 -7.81 -0.86 13.85
C LYS A 16 -8.78 -1.49 12.86
N VAL A 17 -8.67 -1.11 11.59
CA VAL A 17 -9.53 -1.59 10.51
C VAL A 17 -8.70 -2.23 9.40
N LYS A 18 -9.21 -3.32 8.83
CA LYS A 18 -8.63 -3.94 7.63
C LYS A 18 -7.16 -4.38 7.73
N GLY A 19 -6.60 -4.54 8.94
CA GLY A 19 -5.20 -4.92 9.12
C GLY A 19 -4.87 -6.31 8.54
N ILE A 20 -5.78 -7.28 8.70
CA ILE A 20 -5.61 -8.65 8.20
C ILE A 20 -5.62 -8.66 6.67
N GLU A 21 -6.57 -7.97 6.04
CA GLU A 21 -6.67 -7.85 4.59
C GLU A 21 -5.46 -7.12 4.01
N TYR A 22 -4.99 -6.07 4.68
CA TYR A 22 -3.79 -5.35 4.28
C TYR A 22 -2.55 -6.25 4.31
N ASP A 23 -2.35 -6.99 5.40
CA ASP A 23 -1.27 -7.98 5.53
C ASP A 23 -1.35 -9.06 4.44
N HIS A 24 -2.54 -9.52 4.12
CA HIS A 24 -2.76 -10.49 3.06
C HIS A 24 -2.31 -9.95 1.70
N TYR A 25 -2.66 -8.69 1.35
CA TYR A 25 -2.22 -8.07 0.11
C TYR A 25 -0.71 -7.86 0.05
N LEU A 26 -0.07 -7.49 1.17
CA LEU A 26 1.38 -7.37 1.25
C LEU A 26 2.08 -8.74 1.04
N ASN A 27 1.59 -9.77 1.70
CA ASN A 27 2.18 -11.11 1.62
C ASN A 27 2.00 -11.76 0.23
N LEU A 28 1.02 -11.33 -0.54
CA LEU A 28 0.78 -11.79 -1.91
C LEU A 28 1.42 -10.89 -2.97
N ASP A 29 2.27 -9.93 -2.58
CA ASP A 29 2.89 -8.97 -3.50
C ASP A 29 1.87 -8.28 -4.44
N LYS A 30 0.69 -7.92 -3.89
CA LYS A 30 -0.37 -7.28 -4.68
C LYS A 30 -0.13 -5.80 -4.93
N PHE A 31 0.82 -5.19 -4.22
CA PHE A 31 1.19 -3.81 -4.44
C PHE A 31 2.26 -3.71 -5.54
N VAL A 32 1.88 -3.16 -6.67
CA VAL A 32 2.78 -2.95 -7.80
C VAL A 32 3.16 -1.47 -7.91
N ASN A 33 4.44 -1.17 -7.83
CA ASN A 33 4.95 0.18 -8.05
C ASN A 33 5.15 0.45 -9.54
N LEU A 34 4.19 1.13 -10.19
CA LEU A 34 4.24 1.41 -11.62
C LEU A 34 5.43 2.31 -12.01
N LEU A 35 5.94 3.13 -11.11
CA LEU A 35 7.17 3.90 -11.37
C LEU A 35 8.37 2.97 -11.59
N ASN A 36 8.50 1.93 -10.77
CA ASN A 36 9.56 0.94 -10.95
C ASN A 36 9.37 0.14 -12.24
N VAL A 37 8.13 -0.22 -12.58
CA VAL A 37 7.83 -0.87 -13.86
C VAL A 37 8.28 0.01 -15.04
N ASN A 38 7.95 1.31 -15.02
CA ASN A 38 8.36 2.25 -16.06
C ASN A 38 9.88 2.35 -16.15
N ARG A 39 10.58 2.51 -15.02
CA ARG A 39 12.04 2.66 -15.00
C ARG A 39 12.79 1.43 -15.48
N GLN A 40 12.28 0.25 -15.19
CA GLN A 40 12.91 -1.02 -15.53
C GLN A 40 12.53 -1.53 -16.91
N GLY A 41 11.31 -1.23 -17.37
CA GLY A 41 10.74 -1.79 -18.58
C GLY A 41 10.74 -0.86 -19.81
N LEU A 42 10.94 0.45 -19.61
CA LEU A 42 10.78 1.44 -20.68
C LEU A 42 12.01 2.33 -20.85
N PHE A 43 12.31 2.67 -22.09
CA PHE A 43 13.15 3.81 -22.43
C PHE A 43 12.26 4.90 -23.02
N ILE A 44 12.18 6.04 -22.37
CA ILE A 44 11.35 7.17 -22.77
C ILE A 44 12.19 8.40 -23.11
N SER A 45 11.67 9.26 -23.98
CA SER A 45 12.32 10.51 -24.42
C SER A 45 12.13 11.67 -23.44
N GLU A 46 11.56 11.44 -22.27
CA GLU A 46 11.35 12.44 -21.24
C GLU A 46 12.47 12.43 -20.20
N ASN A 47 12.68 13.58 -19.54
CA ASN A 47 13.76 13.75 -18.56
C ASN A 47 13.52 12.98 -17.25
N SER A 48 12.29 12.56 -16.98
CA SER A 48 11.96 11.78 -15.79
C SER A 48 10.78 10.84 -16.03
N TYR A 49 10.66 9.83 -15.20
CA TYR A 49 9.57 8.84 -15.21
C TYR A 49 8.39 9.28 -14.31
N SER A 50 8.26 10.56 -13.97
CA SER A 50 7.12 11.04 -13.21
C SER A 50 5.82 10.76 -13.97
N LEU A 51 4.71 10.57 -13.24
CA LEU A 51 3.41 10.28 -13.84
C LEU A 51 3.06 11.28 -14.96
N LYS A 52 3.27 12.58 -14.70
CA LYS A 52 2.99 13.66 -15.66
C LYS A 52 3.81 13.58 -16.95
N ASN A 53 5.06 13.14 -16.88
CA ASN A 53 5.89 12.97 -18.07
C ASN A 53 5.46 11.74 -18.89
N VAL A 54 5.06 10.69 -18.20
CA VAL A 54 4.62 9.45 -18.87
C VAL A 54 3.21 9.60 -19.45
N GLU A 55 2.36 10.49 -18.92
CA GLU A 55 1.01 10.80 -19.44
C GLU A 55 0.97 11.11 -20.92
N LYS A 56 2.04 11.68 -21.47
CA LYS A 56 2.16 12.01 -22.90
C LYS A 56 2.08 10.77 -23.79
N PHE A 57 2.55 9.62 -23.32
CA PHE A 57 2.62 8.38 -24.11
C PHE A 57 1.27 7.65 -24.23
N TYR A 58 0.35 7.88 -23.28
CA TYR A 58 -1.02 7.35 -23.33
C TYR A 58 -2.08 8.46 -23.46
N ASN A 59 -1.65 9.67 -23.91
CA ASN A 59 -2.51 10.80 -24.24
C ASN A 59 -3.49 11.22 -23.12
N PHE A 60 -3.10 11.07 -21.87
CA PHE A 60 -3.89 11.54 -20.75
C PHE A 60 -3.85 13.06 -20.68
N LYS A 61 -5.02 13.70 -20.64
CA LYS A 61 -5.13 15.15 -20.51
C LYS A 61 -5.73 15.49 -19.16
N ARG A 62 -5.02 16.32 -18.43
CA ARG A 62 -5.48 16.85 -17.13
C ARG A 62 -6.41 18.03 -17.39
N GLU A 63 -7.41 18.13 -16.50
CA GLU A 63 -8.36 19.24 -16.47
C GLU A 63 -8.09 20.07 -15.19
N GLY A 64 -8.37 21.41 -15.24
CA GLY A 64 -8.25 22.31 -14.09
C GLY A 64 -6.88 22.97 -13.94
N ASP A 65 -6.81 23.87 -12.94
CA ASP A 65 -5.67 24.77 -12.73
C ASP A 65 -4.57 24.16 -11.86
N VAL A 66 -4.89 23.20 -10.99
CA VAL A 66 -3.92 22.53 -10.10
C VAL A 66 -3.11 21.52 -10.90
N GLN A 67 -1.93 21.92 -11.33
CA GLN A 67 -1.05 21.05 -12.10
C GLN A 67 0.17 20.50 -11.34
N LYS A 68 0.38 20.91 -10.08
CA LYS A 68 1.53 20.52 -9.29
C LYS A 68 1.12 20.13 -7.87
N GLY A 69 1.79 19.10 -7.32
CA GLY A 69 1.52 18.62 -5.96
C GLY A 69 1.87 19.59 -4.83
N ASP A 70 2.82 20.50 -5.06
CA ASP A 70 3.17 21.60 -4.15
C ASP A 70 1.98 22.56 -3.92
N VAL A 71 1.22 22.85 -4.97
CA VAL A 71 0.01 23.69 -4.88
C VAL A 71 -1.07 23.07 -3.98
N SER A 72 -1.12 21.73 -3.89
CA SER A 72 -2.10 21.07 -2.98
C SER A 72 -1.80 21.34 -1.50
N GLN A 73 -0.54 21.52 -1.13
CA GLN A 73 -0.17 21.88 0.25
C GLN A 73 -0.55 23.34 0.56
N ASP A 74 -0.31 24.25 -0.39
CA ASP A 74 -0.72 25.65 -0.27
C ASP A 74 -2.24 25.75 -0.15
N TYR A 75 -3.00 25.02 -0.99
CA TYR A 75 -4.45 25.01 -0.94
C TYR A 75 -4.99 24.41 0.38
N TYR A 76 -4.32 23.41 0.92
CA TYR A 76 -4.70 22.90 2.24
C TYR A 76 -4.47 23.94 3.35
N SER A 77 -3.37 24.68 3.29
CA SER A 77 -3.06 25.75 4.23
C SER A 77 -4.11 26.87 4.14
N GLU A 78 -4.46 27.31 2.92
CA GLU A 78 -5.50 28.28 2.68
C GLU A 78 -6.87 27.83 3.20
N TRP A 79 -7.21 26.54 3.00
CA TRP A 79 -8.44 25.99 3.58
C TRP A 79 -8.42 26.02 5.11
N VAL A 80 -7.30 25.71 5.75
CA VAL A 80 -7.19 25.74 7.22
C VAL A 80 -7.44 27.17 7.74
N GLU A 81 -6.95 28.19 7.03
CA GLU A 81 -7.11 29.61 7.43
C GLU A 81 -8.51 30.16 7.09
N THR A 82 -9.02 29.86 5.92
CA THR A 82 -10.24 30.48 5.38
C THR A 82 -11.50 29.66 5.58
N GLN A 83 -11.36 28.35 5.74
CA GLN A 83 -12.44 27.34 5.72
C GLN A 83 -13.26 27.34 4.42
N ASP A 84 -12.69 27.88 3.32
CA ASP A 84 -13.34 27.88 2.02
C ASP A 84 -13.24 26.50 1.36
N GLN A 85 -14.38 25.87 1.14
CA GLN A 85 -14.49 24.52 0.58
C GLN A 85 -13.86 24.39 -0.81
N HIS A 86 -13.82 25.49 -1.57
CA HIS A 86 -13.23 25.50 -2.91
C HIS A 86 -11.81 24.90 -2.93
N TYR A 87 -10.98 25.19 -1.94
CA TYR A 87 -9.61 24.66 -1.88
C TYR A 87 -9.58 23.13 -1.70
N LEU A 88 -10.49 22.56 -0.92
CA LEU A 88 -10.57 21.10 -0.80
C LEU A 88 -11.10 20.45 -2.07
N ASP A 89 -12.05 21.09 -2.75
CA ASP A 89 -12.62 20.59 -4.01
C ASP A 89 -11.54 20.53 -5.10
N GLU A 90 -10.65 21.51 -5.16
CA GLU A 90 -9.51 21.51 -6.06
C GLU A 90 -8.50 20.40 -5.74
N ILE A 91 -8.17 20.19 -4.45
CA ILE A 91 -7.31 19.08 -4.01
C ILE A 91 -7.96 17.74 -4.38
N GLU A 92 -9.26 17.58 -4.15
CA GLU A 92 -9.99 16.36 -4.52
C GLU A 92 -9.94 16.12 -6.03
N SER A 93 -10.19 17.16 -6.82
CA SER A 93 -10.13 17.10 -8.29
C SER A 93 -8.75 16.65 -8.77
N TYR A 94 -7.70 17.23 -8.21
CA TYR A 94 -6.31 16.84 -8.50
C TYR A 94 -6.05 15.36 -8.18
N ASN A 95 -6.41 14.91 -6.98
CA ASN A 95 -6.23 13.53 -6.56
C ASN A 95 -7.02 12.53 -7.44
N LYS A 96 -8.25 12.90 -7.84
CA LYS A 96 -9.04 12.08 -8.78
C LYS A 96 -8.33 11.92 -10.12
N GLN A 97 -7.71 12.98 -10.62
CA GLN A 97 -6.96 12.93 -11.87
C GLN A 97 -5.70 12.06 -11.74
N ASP A 98 -4.97 12.14 -10.63
CA ASP A 98 -3.82 11.27 -10.37
C ASP A 98 -4.23 9.78 -10.33
N CYS A 99 -5.34 9.47 -9.69
CA CYS A 99 -5.88 8.10 -9.67
C CYS A 99 -6.27 7.62 -11.08
N ARG A 100 -6.95 8.46 -11.86
CA ARG A 100 -7.33 8.14 -13.24
C ARG A 100 -6.12 7.95 -14.14
N SER A 101 -5.15 8.86 -14.05
CA SER A 101 -3.90 8.77 -14.80
C SER A 101 -3.14 7.49 -14.47
N THR A 102 -3.05 7.14 -13.18
CA THR A 102 -2.41 5.88 -12.74
C THR A 102 -3.13 4.65 -13.31
N PHE A 103 -4.45 4.67 -13.37
CA PHE A 103 -5.24 3.59 -13.97
C PHE A 103 -5.01 3.47 -15.48
N GLU A 104 -5.00 4.59 -16.20
CA GLU A 104 -4.71 4.58 -17.65
C GLU A 104 -3.25 4.18 -17.94
N LEU A 105 -2.29 4.60 -17.10
CA LEU A 105 -0.91 4.12 -17.15
C LEU A 105 -0.85 2.59 -17.03
N HIS A 106 -1.57 2.02 -16.06
CA HIS A 106 -1.61 0.58 -15.87
C HIS A 106 -2.14 -0.13 -17.12
N LYS A 107 -3.25 0.34 -17.70
CA LYS A 107 -3.79 -0.22 -18.95
C LYS A 107 -2.79 -0.15 -20.09
N TRP A 108 -2.22 1.04 -20.30
CA TRP A 108 -1.24 1.24 -21.36
C TRP A 108 -0.03 0.32 -21.21
N LEU A 109 0.49 0.13 -19.99
CA LEU A 109 1.58 -0.82 -19.73
C LEU A 109 1.21 -2.26 -20.07
N LEU A 110 -0.04 -2.66 -19.82
CA LEU A 110 -0.54 -3.98 -20.24
C LEU A 110 -0.63 -4.14 -21.74
N GLU A 111 -1.02 -3.08 -22.47
CA GLU A 111 -1.13 -3.07 -23.93
C GLU A 111 0.23 -3.18 -24.61
N ILE A 112 1.24 -2.44 -24.10
CA ILE A 112 2.60 -2.45 -24.69
C ILE A 112 3.46 -3.61 -24.21
N LYS A 113 3.01 -4.39 -23.23
CA LYS A 113 3.74 -5.54 -22.71
C LYS A 113 4.02 -6.54 -23.83
N PRO A 114 5.29 -6.92 -24.08
CA PRO A 114 5.60 -7.93 -25.09
C PRO A 114 4.93 -9.28 -24.76
N PRO A 115 4.37 -9.97 -25.75
CA PRO A 115 3.68 -11.26 -25.53
C PRO A 115 4.57 -12.32 -24.88
N GLU A 116 5.85 -12.31 -25.20
CA GLU A 116 6.86 -13.23 -24.67
C GLU A 116 7.24 -12.98 -23.22
N THR A 117 6.90 -11.81 -22.67
CA THR A 117 7.20 -11.49 -21.26
C THR A 117 6.25 -12.27 -20.36
N SER A 118 6.80 -13.18 -19.58
CA SER A 118 6.02 -13.94 -18.60
C SER A 118 5.44 -13.03 -17.52
N TRP A 119 4.30 -13.42 -16.97
CA TRP A 119 3.75 -12.76 -15.79
C TRP A 119 4.57 -13.11 -14.57
N PHE A 120 4.72 -12.14 -13.67
CA PHE A 120 5.21 -12.42 -12.33
C PHE A 120 4.30 -13.44 -11.67
N VAL A 121 4.89 -14.55 -11.26
CA VAL A 121 4.21 -15.54 -10.42
C VAL A 121 4.62 -15.25 -8.99
N PRO A 122 3.70 -14.77 -8.13
CA PRO A 122 4.02 -14.59 -6.72
C PRO A 122 4.60 -15.88 -6.15
N TYR A 123 5.64 -15.76 -5.36
CA TYR A 123 6.18 -16.91 -4.64
C TYR A 123 5.02 -17.51 -3.83
N LYS A 124 4.53 -18.67 -4.27
CA LYS A 124 3.65 -19.47 -3.44
C LYS A 124 4.49 -19.87 -2.24
N LYS A 125 4.18 -19.31 -1.07
CA LYS A 125 4.58 -19.99 0.14
C LYS A 125 4.08 -21.43 -0.05
N ASP A 126 5.02 -22.37 -0.09
CA ASP A 126 4.66 -23.78 -0.24
C ASP A 126 3.53 -24.06 0.74
N GLU A 127 2.44 -24.64 0.24
CA GLU A 127 1.32 -25.10 1.07
C GLU A 127 1.81 -26.14 2.11
N ASP A 128 3.02 -26.66 1.90
CA ASP A 128 3.76 -27.57 2.79
C ASP A 128 4.65 -26.85 3.83
N MET A 129 4.59 -25.51 3.97
CA MET A 129 5.27 -24.87 5.09
C MET A 129 4.62 -25.33 6.38
N GLN A 130 5.25 -26.30 7.03
CA GLN A 130 4.88 -26.72 8.38
C GLN A 130 4.75 -25.47 9.25
N LEU A 131 3.59 -25.33 9.86
CA LEU A 131 3.35 -24.27 10.84
C LEU A 131 4.47 -24.33 11.89
N ARG A 132 5.01 -23.17 12.24
CA ARG A 132 5.98 -23.08 13.33
C ARG A 132 5.30 -23.48 14.63
N ASP A 133 6.04 -24.04 15.57
CA ASP A 133 5.50 -24.53 16.83
C ASP A 133 4.60 -23.48 17.53
N TRP A 134 5.02 -22.22 17.53
CA TRP A 134 4.21 -21.15 18.12
C TRP A 134 2.91 -20.84 17.34
N GLU A 135 2.87 -21.09 16.02
CA GLU A 135 1.65 -20.94 15.20
C GLU A 135 0.65 -22.06 15.52
N VAL A 136 1.16 -23.26 15.73
CA VAL A 136 0.35 -24.42 16.18
C VAL A 136 -0.21 -24.17 17.57
N ASP A 137 0.62 -23.67 18.49
CA ASP A 137 0.18 -23.33 19.86
C ASP A 137 -0.89 -22.23 19.82
N MET A 138 -0.70 -21.20 19.03
CA MET A 138 -1.64 -20.09 18.88
C MET A 138 -3.01 -20.60 18.39
N ILE A 139 -3.04 -21.43 17.34
CA ILE A 139 -4.27 -22.02 16.82
C ILE A 139 -4.94 -22.88 17.91
N THR A 140 -4.16 -23.69 18.61
CA THR A 140 -4.66 -24.57 19.67
C THR A 140 -5.31 -23.76 20.81
N TYR A 141 -4.69 -22.62 21.22
CA TYR A 141 -5.27 -21.76 22.26
C TYR A 141 -6.51 -21.03 21.77
N GLN A 142 -6.54 -20.57 20.52
CA GLN A 142 -7.73 -19.94 19.93
C GLN A 142 -8.90 -20.92 19.88
N GLU A 143 -8.67 -22.17 19.51
CA GLU A 143 -9.70 -23.21 19.56
C GLU A 143 -10.23 -23.49 20.98
N LYS A 144 -9.35 -23.48 21.99
CA LYS A 144 -9.75 -23.63 23.39
C LYS A 144 -10.64 -22.47 23.85
N VAL A 145 -10.31 -21.24 23.46
CA VAL A 145 -11.15 -20.07 23.74
C VAL A 145 -12.50 -20.20 23.04
N GLU A 146 -12.52 -20.61 21.78
CA GLU A 146 -13.74 -20.78 21.01
C GLU A 146 -14.68 -21.84 21.62
N LYS A 147 -14.12 -22.97 22.07
CA LYS A 147 -14.84 -24.07 22.74
C LYS A 147 -15.15 -23.78 24.21
N SER A 148 -14.72 -22.67 24.78
CA SER A 148 -14.94 -22.32 26.19
C SER A 148 -16.40 -21.95 26.47
N ASN A 149 -16.82 -22.12 27.74
CA ASN A 149 -18.17 -21.77 28.20
C ASN A 149 -18.34 -20.26 28.47
N ILE A 150 -17.47 -19.39 27.94
CA ILE A 150 -17.57 -17.95 28.11
C ILE A 150 -18.82 -17.46 27.35
N GLN A 151 -19.77 -16.89 28.10
CA GLN A 151 -21.04 -16.41 27.54
C GLN A 151 -20.91 -15.02 26.93
N ASP A 152 -19.95 -14.20 27.40
CA ASP A 152 -19.69 -12.87 26.86
C ASP A 152 -18.89 -12.97 25.56
N ALA A 153 -19.55 -12.70 24.45
CA ALA A 153 -18.95 -12.73 23.11
C ALA A 153 -17.80 -11.73 22.96
N LYS A 154 -17.89 -10.54 23.60
CA LYS A 154 -16.82 -9.53 23.55
C LYS A 154 -15.59 -10.00 24.31
N LEU A 155 -15.78 -10.59 25.48
CA LEU A 155 -14.69 -11.16 26.27
C LEU A 155 -14.02 -12.30 25.51
N LYS A 156 -14.81 -13.18 24.87
CA LYS A 156 -14.31 -14.28 24.07
C LYS A 156 -13.48 -13.81 22.90
N GLN A 157 -13.96 -12.78 22.17
CA GLN A 157 -13.22 -12.15 21.09
C GLN A 157 -11.92 -11.51 21.61
N LEU A 158 -11.97 -10.76 22.70
CA LEU A 158 -10.79 -10.14 23.29
C LEU A 158 -9.73 -11.17 23.68
N MET A 159 -10.13 -12.29 24.27
CA MET A 159 -9.21 -13.38 24.62
C MET A 159 -8.57 -13.99 23.37
N SER A 160 -9.35 -14.20 22.31
CA SER A 160 -8.81 -14.67 21.02
C SER A 160 -7.83 -13.68 20.41
N ASP A 161 -8.10 -12.37 20.51
CA ASP A 161 -7.25 -11.32 19.97
C ASP A 161 -5.93 -11.15 20.74
N ILE A 162 -5.92 -11.41 22.06
CA ILE A 162 -4.71 -11.41 22.90
C ILE A 162 -3.77 -12.57 22.50
N ILE A 163 -4.33 -13.71 22.09
CA ILE A 163 -3.52 -14.85 21.63
C ILE A 163 -2.71 -14.43 20.39
N GLY A 164 -1.40 -14.53 20.50
CA GLY A 164 -0.47 -14.12 19.44
C GLY A 164 -0.27 -12.60 19.31
N PHE A 165 -0.74 -11.80 20.29
CA PHE A 165 -0.57 -10.33 20.30
C PHE A 165 0.88 -9.93 20.07
N TYR A 166 1.83 -10.43 20.85
CA TYR A 166 3.24 -10.09 20.72
C TYR A 166 3.81 -10.44 19.33
N ASN A 167 3.45 -11.59 18.78
CA ASN A 167 3.90 -11.97 17.44
C ASN A 167 3.35 -11.06 16.34
N ARG A 168 2.20 -10.43 16.55
CA ARG A 168 1.65 -9.44 15.63
C ARG A 168 2.27 -8.06 15.81
N GLU A 169 2.50 -7.66 17.05
CA GLU A 169 3.12 -6.36 17.40
C GLU A 169 4.59 -6.28 16.97
N ASP A 170 5.32 -7.40 17.00
CA ASP A 170 6.69 -7.46 16.54
C ASP A 170 6.82 -7.35 15.00
N LYS A 171 5.79 -7.70 14.24
CA LYS A 171 5.82 -7.66 12.76
C LYS A 171 6.13 -6.27 12.19
N PRO A 172 5.56 -5.16 12.68
CA PRO A 172 5.90 -3.83 12.19
C PRO A 172 7.38 -3.49 12.37
N SER A 173 7.95 -3.81 13.53
CA SER A 173 9.38 -3.58 13.84
C SER A 173 10.29 -4.40 12.93
N TRP A 174 9.96 -5.66 12.70
CA TRP A 174 10.68 -6.52 11.76
C TRP A 174 10.59 -6.03 10.32
N ARG A 175 9.42 -5.55 9.88
CA ARG A 175 9.26 -4.97 8.55
C ARG A 175 10.12 -3.72 8.37
N GLU A 176 10.11 -2.82 9.34
CA GLU A 176 10.94 -1.62 9.31
C GLU A 176 12.44 -1.98 9.25
N PHE A 177 12.86 -2.97 10.03
CA PHE A 177 14.23 -3.47 10.00
C PHE A 177 14.62 -4.02 8.63
N PHE A 178 13.78 -4.87 8.02
CA PHE A 178 14.06 -5.44 6.71
C PHE A 178 13.95 -4.42 5.58
N ASP A 179 13.02 -3.47 5.66
CA ASP A 179 12.90 -2.37 4.71
C ASP A 179 14.16 -1.51 4.71
N ARG A 180 14.65 -1.14 5.89
CA ARG A 180 15.93 -0.41 6.01
C ARG A 180 17.11 -1.21 5.47
N ARG A 181 17.16 -2.50 5.71
CA ARG A 181 18.24 -3.38 5.22
C ARG A 181 18.22 -3.55 3.70
N SER A 182 17.07 -3.41 3.06
CA SER A 182 16.91 -3.52 1.61
C SER A 182 17.21 -2.22 0.86
N LYS A 183 17.33 -1.09 1.56
CA LYS A 183 17.63 0.21 0.98
C LYS A 183 19.13 0.39 0.76
N SER A 184 19.48 1.14 -0.29
CA SER A 184 20.85 1.60 -0.49
C SER A 184 21.22 2.71 0.49
N ASP A 185 22.52 2.95 0.68
CA ASP A 185 23.00 4.03 1.56
C ASP A 185 22.47 5.40 1.14
N GLU A 186 22.24 5.63 -0.15
CA GLU A 186 21.67 6.86 -0.67
C GLU A 186 20.19 7.05 -0.29
N GLU A 187 19.42 5.96 -0.18
CA GLU A 187 18.00 5.97 0.22
C GLU A 187 17.80 6.06 1.73
N LEU A 188 18.85 5.90 2.53
CA LEU A 188 18.80 5.98 3.99
C LEU A 188 19.13 7.37 4.53
N ILE A 189 19.61 8.29 3.68
CA ILE A 189 20.07 9.64 4.05
C ILE A 189 18.95 10.68 3.89
N ASP A 190 17.88 10.39 3.17
CA ASP A 190 16.66 11.22 3.03
C ASP A 190 15.65 10.89 4.15
#